data_27f813d982f8cd1e5b32b7936ff8efd0
#
_entry.id   27f813d982f8cd1e5b32b7936ff8efd0
#
_cell.length_a   1.000
_cell.length_b   1.000
_cell.length_c   1.000
_cell.angle_alpha   90.00
_cell.angle_beta   90.00
_cell.angle_gamma   90.00
#
_symmetry.space_group_name_H-M   'P 1'
#
loop_
_entity.id
_entity.type
_entity.pdbx_description
1 polymer ?
#
loop_
_entity_poly.entity_id
_entity_poly.type
_entity_poly.pdbx_seq_one_letter_code
_entity_poly.pdbx_strand_id
1 'polypeptide(L)'
;DAEEAPRILALCADLGLSVLGLHIFSGSQSLKAEAIIEAQAQTIALAQQLAAHMRDPLRILNIGGGFGIPYFPGEAALDLAPIGAALDAALPRVKAALPEAQLSIELGRYLVGEAGVYVARVVDRKVSRGQLFIVTDGGMHHHLAASGNFGQVIRKNYPVAIGNRRSAA
;
A
#
# COMPACT_ATOMS: atom_id res chain seq x y z
N ASP A 1 -1.06 14.91 12.08
CA ASP A 1 0.12 15.55 11.45
C ASP A 1 1.38 15.15 12.20
N ALA A 2 2.53 15.05 11.49
CA ALA A 2 3.81 14.64 12.10
C ALA A 2 4.27 15.58 13.23
N GLU A 3 3.94 16.86 13.12
CA GLU A 3 4.24 17.90 14.11
C GLU A 3 3.52 17.68 15.45
N GLU A 4 2.37 17.03 15.44
CA GLU A 4 1.61 16.69 16.64
C GLU A 4 2.11 15.41 17.34
N ALA A 5 2.87 14.57 16.62
CA ALA A 5 3.29 13.29 17.14
C ALA A 5 4.13 13.38 18.44
N PRO A 6 5.06 14.32 18.61
CA PRO A 6 5.79 14.48 19.88
C PRO A 6 4.87 14.75 21.07
N ARG A 7 3.85 15.60 20.89
CA ARG A 7 2.86 15.89 21.93
C ARG A 7 2.02 14.67 22.29
N ILE A 8 1.65 13.87 21.29
CA ILE A 8 0.87 12.64 21.50
C ILE A 8 1.73 11.60 22.24
N LEU A 9 3.00 11.46 21.88
CA LEU A 9 3.94 10.56 22.57
C LEU A 9 4.12 10.94 24.04
N ALA A 10 4.25 12.24 24.33
CA ALA A 10 4.31 12.74 25.70
C ALA A 10 3.01 12.42 26.47
N LEU A 11 1.85 12.66 25.87
CA LEU A 11 0.55 12.32 26.48
C LEU A 11 0.42 10.82 26.77
N CYS A 12 0.88 9.96 25.86
CA CYS A 12 0.90 8.51 26.11
C CYS A 12 1.75 8.17 27.33
N ALA A 13 2.91 8.79 27.47
CA ALA A 13 3.80 8.60 28.64
C ALA A 13 3.13 9.06 29.93
N ASP A 14 2.45 10.22 29.93
CA ASP A 14 1.74 10.78 31.10
C ASP A 14 0.56 9.86 31.50
N LEU A 15 -0.10 9.22 30.54
CA LEU A 15 -1.17 8.25 30.80
C LEU A 15 -0.66 6.85 31.16
N GLY A 16 0.65 6.65 31.28
CA GLY A 16 1.25 5.35 31.58
C GLY A 16 1.15 4.33 30.43
N LEU A 17 0.89 4.78 29.22
CA LEU A 17 0.82 3.90 28.04
C LEU A 17 2.23 3.64 27.50
N SER A 18 2.51 2.39 27.15
CA SER A 18 3.75 2.00 26.46
C SER A 18 3.51 2.04 24.95
N VAL A 19 4.24 2.90 24.25
CA VAL A 19 4.24 2.99 22.80
C VAL A 19 5.28 2.03 22.26
N LEU A 20 4.85 0.92 21.66
CA LEU A 20 5.74 -0.13 21.17
C LEU A 20 6.42 0.24 19.86
N GLY A 21 5.78 1.07 19.03
CA GLY A 21 6.28 1.32 17.70
C GLY A 21 5.59 2.42 16.95
N LEU A 22 6.06 2.64 15.74
CA LEU A 22 5.50 3.59 14.79
C LEU A 22 5.11 2.88 13.51
N HIS A 23 3.99 3.28 12.94
CA HIS A 23 3.51 2.85 11.63
C HIS A 23 3.29 4.08 10.75
N ILE A 24 3.89 4.09 9.58
CA ILE A 24 3.76 5.18 8.62
C ILE A 24 3.41 4.59 7.26
N PHE A 25 2.28 5.02 6.73
CA PHE A 25 1.77 4.60 5.42
C PHE A 25 1.82 5.76 4.44
N SER A 26 2.57 5.61 3.35
CA SER A 26 2.87 6.68 2.39
C SER A 26 2.04 6.61 1.11
N GLY A 27 1.17 5.61 0.96
CA GLY A 27 0.35 5.44 -0.23
C GLY A 27 0.27 4.01 -0.74
N SER A 28 -0.47 3.79 -1.82
CA SER A 28 -0.69 2.47 -2.41
C SER A 28 -0.53 2.46 -3.92
N GLN A 29 -0.38 1.27 -4.49
CA GLN A 29 -0.30 1.01 -5.93
C GLN A 29 0.86 1.77 -6.61
N SER A 30 2.01 1.88 -5.95
CA SER A 30 3.20 2.44 -6.59
C SER A 30 3.89 1.38 -7.45
N LEU A 31 4.10 1.71 -8.72
CA LEU A 31 4.88 0.90 -9.68
C LEU A 31 6.28 1.49 -9.90
N LYS A 32 6.65 2.54 -9.14
CA LYS A 32 7.93 3.23 -9.26
C LYS A 32 8.80 2.94 -8.06
N ALA A 33 9.91 2.24 -8.27
CA ALA A 33 10.84 1.88 -7.21
C ALA A 33 11.40 3.12 -6.49
N GLU A 34 11.71 4.19 -7.23
CA GLU A 34 12.25 5.43 -6.68
C GLU A 34 11.30 6.09 -5.68
N ALA A 35 10.00 6.10 -5.98
CA ALA A 35 8.99 6.68 -5.09
C ALA A 35 8.85 5.87 -3.79
N ILE A 36 8.98 4.55 -3.88
CA ILE A 36 8.96 3.67 -2.69
C ILE A 36 10.23 3.90 -1.85
N ILE A 37 11.39 3.97 -2.47
CA ILE A 37 12.67 4.21 -1.79
C ILE A 37 12.65 5.56 -1.06
N GLU A 38 12.17 6.60 -1.73
CA GLU A 38 12.04 7.93 -1.13
C GLU A 38 11.10 7.92 0.08
N ALA A 39 9.92 7.31 -0.07
CA ALA A 39 8.94 7.20 1.02
C ALA A 39 9.49 6.41 2.22
N GLN A 40 10.21 5.32 1.98
CA GLN A 40 10.86 4.54 3.03
C GLN A 40 11.95 5.35 3.75
N ALA A 41 12.77 6.09 3.00
CA ALA A 41 13.81 6.94 3.57
C ALA A 41 13.22 8.04 4.45
N GLN A 42 12.17 8.72 4.00
CA GLN A 42 11.46 9.74 4.77
C GLN A 42 10.82 9.15 6.03
N THR A 43 10.21 7.96 5.93
CA THR A 43 9.62 7.25 7.06
C THR A 43 10.66 6.90 8.12
N ILE A 44 11.81 6.37 7.72
CA ILE A 44 12.92 6.05 8.62
C ILE A 44 13.44 7.32 9.32
N ALA A 45 13.64 8.40 8.57
CA ALA A 45 14.11 9.66 9.11
C ALA A 45 13.13 10.23 10.14
N LEU A 46 11.82 10.22 9.83
CA LEU A 46 10.79 10.67 10.77
C LEU A 46 10.75 9.79 12.03
N ALA A 47 10.85 8.47 11.87
CA ALA A 47 10.87 7.56 13.02
C ALA A 47 12.06 7.80 13.93
N GLN A 48 13.24 8.09 13.39
CA GLN A 48 14.43 8.45 14.19
C GLN A 48 14.22 9.75 14.97
N GLN A 49 13.58 10.76 14.36
CA GLN A 49 13.22 11.99 15.04
C GLN A 49 12.21 11.76 16.17
N LEU A 50 11.16 11.00 15.91
CA LEU A 50 10.11 10.73 16.89
C LEU A 50 10.57 9.83 18.03
N ALA A 51 11.50 8.91 17.79
CA ALA A 51 12.07 8.05 18.83
C ALA A 51 12.72 8.85 19.97
N ALA A 52 13.26 10.03 19.68
CA ALA A 52 13.81 10.92 20.70
C ALA A 52 12.75 11.49 21.67
N HIS A 53 11.48 11.42 21.33
CA HIS A 53 10.35 11.85 22.16
C HIS A 53 9.63 10.68 22.84
N MET A 54 10.08 9.46 22.64
CA MET A 54 9.51 8.27 23.28
C MET A 54 10.16 8.03 24.64
N ARG A 55 9.34 7.59 25.61
CA ARG A 55 9.83 7.17 26.92
C ARG A 55 10.58 5.83 26.85
N ASP A 56 10.01 4.89 26.08
CA ASP A 56 10.54 3.54 25.91
C ASP A 56 11.22 3.42 24.54
N PRO A 57 12.21 2.54 24.37
CA PRO A 57 12.83 2.30 23.06
C PRO A 57 11.82 1.88 22.01
N LEU A 58 11.98 2.39 20.79
CA LEU A 58 11.17 1.95 19.64
C LEU A 58 11.47 0.48 19.33
N ARG A 59 10.47 -0.38 19.41
CA ARG A 59 10.60 -1.83 19.16
C ARG A 59 10.09 -2.27 17.80
N ILE A 60 9.13 -1.53 17.24
CA ILE A 60 8.53 -1.85 15.94
C ILE A 60 8.54 -0.59 15.09
N LEU A 61 9.17 -0.67 13.93
CA LEU A 61 9.07 0.35 12.89
C LEU A 61 8.45 -0.27 11.64
N ASN A 62 7.16 0.01 11.44
CA ASN A 62 6.46 -0.38 10.24
C ASN A 62 6.55 0.76 9.21
N ILE A 63 7.27 0.52 8.13
CA ILE A 63 7.51 1.50 7.06
C ILE A 63 6.45 1.46 5.95
N GLY A 64 5.28 0.86 6.27
CA GLY A 64 4.17 0.75 5.34
C GLY A 64 4.40 -0.25 4.23
N GLY A 65 3.76 -0.01 3.11
CA GLY A 65 3.83 -0.90 1.95
C GLY A 65 3.54 -0.14 0.67
N GLY A 66 2.39 -0.42 0.06
CA GLY A 66 1.91 0.30 -1.10
C GLY A 66 2.53 -0.13 -2.42
N PHE A 67 3.27 -1.23 -2.43
CA PHE A 67 3.83 -1.83 -3.65
C PHE A 67 2.70 -2.24 -4.59
N GLY A 68 2.79 -1.77 -5.82
CA GLY A 68 1.78 -1.99 -6.86
C GLY A 68 2.01 -3.23 -7.67
N ILE A 69 0.96 -3.63 -8.37
CA ILE A 69 0.98 -4.62 -9.45
C ILE A 69 0.40 -3.99 -10.72
N PRO A 70 0.84 -4.40 -11.91
CA PRO A 70 0.26 -3.89 -13.14
C PRO A 70 -1.19 -4.38 -13.31
N TYR A 71 -2.11 -3.45 -13.57
CA TYR A 71 -3.51 -3.76 -13.87
C TYR A 71 -3.85 -3.57 -15.35
N PHE A 72 -3.10 -2.73 -16.04
CA PHE A 72 -3.46 -2.31 -17.39
C PHE A 72 -2.35 -2.62 -18.38
N PRO A 73 -2.68 -2.89 -19.65
CA PRO A 73 -1.69 -3.03 -20.71
C PRO A 73 -0.75 -1.83 -20.76
N GLY A 74 0.55 -2.10 -20.84
CA GLY A 74 1.59 -1.08 -20.86
C GLY A 74 2.18 -0.70 -19.48
N GLU A 75 1.58 -1.16 -18.39
CA GLU A 75 2.20 -1.07 -17.07
C GLU A 75 3.27 -2.16 -16.92
N ALA A 76 4.40 -1.82 -16.32
CA ALA A 76 5.47 -2.75 -16.01
C ALA A 76 5.39 -3.22 -14.56
N ALA A 77 5.82 -4.45 -14.29
CA ALA A 77 5.95 -4.95 -12.93
C ALA A 77 6.98 -4.13 -12.16
N LEU A 78 6.74 -3.97 -10.86
CA LEU A 78 7.65 -3.28 -9.96
C LEU A 78 8.96 -4.08 -9.82
N ASP A 79 10.08 -3.43 -10.09
CA ASP A 79 11.41 -4.00 -9.81
C ASP A 79 11.73 -3.82 -8.32
N LEU A 80 11.91 -4.94 -7.62
CA LEU A 80 12.25 -4.95 -6.19
C LEU A 80 13.75 -4.80 -5.92
N ALA A 81 14.61 -5.06 -6.89
CA ALA A 81 16.05 -5.07 -6.66
C ALA A 81 16.58 -3.72 -6.14
N PRO A 82 16.24 -2.56 -6.73
CA PRO A 82 16.70 -1.27 -6.21
C PRO A 82 16.12 -0.94 -4.83
N ILE A 83 14.89 -1.39 -4.52
CA ILE A 83 14.27 -1.18 -3.21
C ILE A 83 15.02 -1.98 -2.14
N GLY A 84 15.30 -3.25 -2.42
CA GLY A 84 16.08 -4.10 -1.52
C GLY A 84 17.47 -3.53 -1.27
N ALA A 85 18.18 -3.13 -2.31
CA ALA A 85 19.51 -2.52 -2.19
C ALA A 85 19.49 -1.22 -1.36
N ALA A 86 18.48 -0.37 -1.52
CA ALA A 86 18.34 0.84 -0.74
C ALA A 86 18.10 0.56 0.74
N LEU A 87 17.24 -0.44 1.05
CA LEU A 87 17.00 -0.89 2.43
C LEU A 87 18.27 -1.48 3.05
N ASP A 88 18.98 -2.35 2.34
CA ASP A 88 20.23 -2.93 2.83
C ASP A 88 21.26 -1.85 3.16
N ALA A 89 21.36 -0.82 2.34
CA ALA A 89 22.25 0.33 2.58
C ALA A 89 21.80 1.17 3.80
N ALA A 90 20.50 1.23 4.09
CA ALA A 90 19.95 1.98 5.22
C ALA A 90 20.07 1.23 6.56
N LEU A 91 19.97 -0.10 6.55
CA LEU A 91 19.89 -0.95 7.74
C LEU A 91 20.98 -0.70 8.78
N PRO A 92 22.29 -0.52 8.45
CA PRO A 92 23.31 -0.26 9.46
C PRO A 92 23.04 1.01 10.26
N ARG A 93 22.59 2.08 9.58
CA ARG A 93 22.23 3.35 10.24
C ARG A 93 20.97 3.23 11.06
N VAL A 94 19.97 2.50 10.58
CA VAL A 94 18.74 2.22 11.34
C VAL A 94 19.08 1.47 12.62
N LYS A 95 19.87 0.40 12.55
CA LYS A 95 20.30 -0.39 13.72
C LYS A 95 21.12 0.43 14.72
N ALA A 96 21.95 1.33 14.25
CA ALA A 96 22.72 2.20 15.12
C ALA A 96 21.84 3.21 15.88
N ALA A 97 20.84 3.78 15.20
CA ALA A 97 19.94 4.78 15.77
C ALA A 97 18.78 4.19 16.57
N LEU A 98 18.28 3.02 16.15
CA LEU A 98 17.11 2.33 16.72
C LEU A 98 17.46 0.86 16.98
N PRO A 99 18.33 0.56 17.95
CA PRO A 99 18.93 -0.78 18.10
C PRO A 99 17.92 -1.89 18.44
N GLU A 100 16.79 -1.53 19.08
CA GLU A 100 15.74 -2.49 19.44
C GLU A 100 14.64 -2.59 18.40
N ALA A 101 14.65 -1.74 17.36
CA ALA A 101 13.56 -1.70 16.38
C ALA A 101 13.62 -2.87 15.40
N GLN A 102 12.54 -3.59 15.32
CA GLN A 102 12.26 -4.52 14.22
C GLN A 102 11.60 -3.76 13.08
N LEU A 103 12.23 -3.76 11.90
CA LEU A 103 11.68 -3.17 10.69
C LEU A 103 10.67 -4.13 10.07
N SER A 104 9.51 -3.62 9.69
CA SER A 104 8.46 -4.38 9.00
C SER A 104 7.87 -3.62 7.82
N ILE A 105 7.38 -4.36 6.83
CA ILE A 105 6.72 -3.87 5.62
C ILE A 105 5.36 -4.56 5.48
N GLU A 106 4.35 -3.84 5.04
CA GLU A 106 3.00 -4.36 4.81
C GLU A 106 2.73 -4.52 3.31
N LEU A 107 2.80 -5.73 2.81
CA LEU A 107 2.55 -6.06 1.41
C LEU A 107 1.26 -6.88 1.28
N GLY A 108 0.13 -6.21 1.03
CA GLY A 108 -1.14 -6.89 0.76
C GLY A 108 -1.28 -7.28 -0.71
N ARG A 109 -1.67 -6.30 -1.53
CA ARG A 109 -1.92 -6.46 -2.96
C ARG A 109 -0.75 -7.08 -3.72
N TYR A 110 0.45 -6.65 -3.45
CA TYR A 110 1.65 -7.15 -4.12
C TYR A 110 1.82 -8.67 -3.97
N LEU A 111 1.47 -9.23 -2.80
CA LEU A 111 1.61 -10.67 -2.54
C LEU A 111 0.47 -11.51 -3.12
N VAL A 112 -0.75 -10.97 -3.17
CA VAL A 112 -1.93 -11.78 -3.47
C VAL A 112 -2.75 -11.28 -4.66
N GLY A 113 -2.38 -10.17 -5.28
CA GLY A 113 -3.19 -9.54 -6.32
C GLY A 113 -3.39 -10.39 -7.57
N GLU A 114 -2.44 -11.27 -7.88
CA GLU A 114 -2.51 -12.21 -9.00
C GLU A 114 -2.94 -13.63 -8.58
N ALA A 115 -3.22 -13.84 -7.28
CA ALA A 115 -3.52 -15.16 -6.74
C ALA A 115 -4.97 -15.62 -6.95
N GLY A 116 -5.84 -14.75 -7.49
CA GLY A 116 -7.25 -15.07 -7.66
C GLY A 116 -7.93 -14.31 -8.79
N VAL A 117 -9.18 -14.68 -9.01
CA VAL A 117 -10.07 -14.00 -9.93
C VAL A 117 -11.38 -13.65 -9.25
N TYR A 118 -11.94 -12.51 -9.59
CA TYR A 118 -13.28 -12.13 -9.15
C TYR A 118 -14.28 -12.46 -10.24
N VAL A 119 -15.26 -13.31 -9.89
CA VAL A 119 -16.30 -13.77 -10.82
C VAL A 119 -17.63 -13.14 -10.45
N ALA A 120 -18.27 -12.49 -11.41
CA ALA A 120 -19.60 -11.93 -11.27
C ALA A 120 -20.49 -12.38 -12.43
N ARG A 121 -21.79 -12.54 -12.17
CA ARG A 121 -22.78 -12.89 -13.20
C ARG A 121 -23.33 -11.61 -13.82
N VAL A 122 -23.45 -11.60 -15.13
CA VAL A 122 -24.20 -10.54 -15.82
C VAL A 122 -25.70 -10.79 -15.60
N VAL A 123 -26.35 -9.85 -14.95
CA VAL A 123 -27.80 -9.90 -14.67
C VAL A 123 -28.60 -9.06 -15.66
N ASP A 124 -28.01 -8.01 -16.21
CA ASP A 124 -28.65 -7.16 -17.20
C ASP A 124 -27.62 -6.44 -18.10
N ARG A 125 -28.08 -5.93 -19.24
CA ARG A 125 -27.30 -5.08 -20.13
C ARG A 125 -28.19 -4.00 -20.75
N LYS A 126 -27.63 -2.81 -20.90
CA LYS A 126 -28.31 -1.72 -21.60
C LYS A 126 -27.36 -0.96 -22.49
N VAL A 127 -27.91 -0.40 -23.56
CA VAL A 127 -27.20 0.58 -24.37
C VAL A 127 -27.70 1.99 -24.01
N SER A 128 -26.78 2.88 -23.71
CA SER A 128 -27.11 4.27 -23.43
C SER A 128 -26.08 5.17 -24.13
N ARG A 129 -26.54 6.12 -24.93
CA ARG A 129 -25.69 7.05 -25.71
C ARG A 129 -24.58 6.33 -26.50
N GLY A 130 -24.93 5.21 -27.14
CA GLY A 130 -23.99 4.41 -27.92
C GLY A 130 -23.03 3.55 -27.12
N GLN A 131 -23.07 3.57 -25.79
CA GLN A 131 -22.25 2.73 -24.91
C GLN A 131 -23.04 1.56 -24.34
N LEU A 132 -22.43 0.38 -24.34
CA LEU A 132 -22.96 -0.81 -23.70
C LEU A 132 -22.59 -0.82 -22.21
N PHE A 133 -23.58 -0.86 -21.34
CA PHE A 133 -23.44 -1.04 -19.92
C PHE A 133 -23.83 -2.47 -19.54
N ILE A 134 -22.96 -3.11 -18.76
CA ILE A 134 -23.18 -4.44 -18.22
C ILE A 134 -23.45 -4.31 -16.71
N VAL A 135 -24.58 -4.84 -16.28
CA VAL A 135 -24.96 -4.87 -14.86
C VAL A 135 -24.65 -6.26 -14.31
N THR A 136 -23.93 -6.32 -13.20
CA THR A 136 -23.52 -7.58 -12.58
C THR A 136 -24.09 -7.70 -11.18
N ASP A 137 -24.15 -8.93 -10.65
CA ASP A 137 -24.56 -9.25 -9.28
C ASP A 137 -23.45 -8.96 -8.24
N GLY A 138 -22.31 -8.52 -8.70
CA GLY A 138 -21.20 -8.10 -7.87
C GLY A 138 -20.89 -6.62 -8.00
N GLY A 139 -20.41 -5.99 -6.93
CA GLY A 139 -20.14 -4.56 -6.90
C GLY A 139 -19.14 -4.16 -5.83
N MET A 140 -19.15 -2.87 -5.46
CA MET A 140 -18.20 -2.27 -4.52
C MET A 140 -18.15 -2.97 -3.16
N HIS A 141 -19.26 -3.54 -2.70
CA HIS A 141 -19.34 -4.27 -1.44
C HIS A 141 -18.58 -5.60 -1.47
N HIS A 142 -18.27 -6.13 -2.63
CA HIS A 142 -17.41 -7.29 -2.79
C HIS A 142 -15.95 -6.91 -3.10
N HIS A 143 -15.76 -5.86 -3.88
CA HIS A 143 -14.44 -5.44 -4.36
C HIS A 143 -14.38 -3.91 -4.46
N LEU A 144 -14.09 -3.26 -3.34
CA LEU A 144 -14.11 -1.80 -3.22
C LEU A 144 -13.15 -1.11 -4.22
N ALA A 145 -12.01 -1.72 -4.53
CA ALA A 145 -11.07 -1.21 -5.52
C ALA A 145 -11.68 -1.09 -6.93
N ALA A 146 -12.68 -1.91 -7.28
CA ALA A 146 -13.40 -1.82 -8.55
C ALA A 146 -14.23 -0.53 -8.69
N SER A 147 -14.47 0.21 -7.61
CA SER A 147 -15.14 1.52 -7.65
C SER A 147 -14.31 2.62 -8.32
N GLY A 148 -13.01 2.40 -8.50
CA GLY A 148 -12.08 3.40 -9.04
C GLY A 148 -11.79 4.57 -8.10
N ASN A 149 -12.24 4.51 -6.84
CA ASN A 149 -12.09 5.62 -5.89
C ASN A 149 -10.82 5.54 -5.04
N PHE A 150 -10.17 4.38 -4.98
CA PHE A 150 -8.96 4.19 -4.18
C PHE A 150 -7.70 4.31 -5.04
N GLY A 151 -7.15 5.53 -5.08
CA GLY A 151 -5.86 5.80 -5.70
C GLY A 151 -5.86 5.88 -7.23
N GLN A 152 -7.03 5.83 -7.89
CA GLN A 152 -7.11 6.05 -9.34
C GLN A 152 -7.51 7.48 -9.66
N VAL A 153 -6.62 8.21 -10.32
CA VAL A 153 -6.89 9.56 -10.85
C VAL A 153 -7.81 9.48 -12.08
N ILE A 154 -7.70 8.42 -12.87
CA ILE A 154 -8.50 8.17 -14.06
C ILE A 154 -9.38 6.95 -13.82
N ARG A 155 -10.71 7.11 -13.96
CA ARG A 155 -11.66 6.01 -13.87
C ARG A 155 -11.49 5.11 -15.10
N LYS A 156 -10.91 3.93 -14.91
CA LYS A 156 -10.81 2.88 -15.91
C LYS A 156 -11.45 1.61 -15.38
N ASN A 157 -12.17 0.90 -16.25
CA ASN A 157 -12.59 -0.45 -15.90
C ASN A 157 -11.36 -1.37 -15.82
N TYR A 158 -11.34 -2.24 -14.83
CA TYR A 158 -10.35 -3.31 -14.81
C TYR A 158 -10.49 -4.21 -16.04
N PRO A 159 -9.41 -4.86 -16.49
CA PRO A 159 -9.49 -5.88 -17.53
C PRO A 159 -10.49 -6.97 -17.12
N VAL A 160 -11.43 -7.28 -18.02
CA VAL A 160 -12.46 -8.28 -17.80
C VAL A 160 -12.49 -9.27 -18.96
N ALA A 161 -12.89 -10.51 -18.66
CA ALA A 161 -13.09 -11.54 -19.65
C ALA A 161 -14.44 -12.25 -19.43
N ILE A 162 -15.01 -12.81 -20.48
CA ILE A 162 -16.25 -13.60 -20.38
C ILE A 162 -15.85 -15.02 -19.96
N GLY A 163 -16.06 -15.36 -18.67
CA GLY A 163 -15.58 -16.60 -18.09
C GLY A 163 -16.19 -17.89 -18.68
N ASN A 164 -17.42 -17.82 -19.22
CA ASN A 164 -18.09 -18.97 -19.81
C ASN A 164 -17.95 -19.05 -21.36
N ARG A 165 -17.13 -18.20 -21.95
CA ARG A 165 -16.79 -18.25 -23.37
C ARG A 165 -15.28 -18.31 -23.52
N ARG A 166 -14.79 -19.32 -24.25
CA ARG A 166 -13.40 -19.28 -24.73
C ARG A 166 -13.34 -18.18 -25.78
N SER A 167 -12.49 -17.15 -25.57
CA SER A 167 -12.13 -16.25 -26.64
C SER A 167 -11.50 -17.10 -27.74
N ALA A 168 -12.05 -17.05 -28.95
CA ALA A 168 -11.28 -17.45 -30.12
C ALA A 168 -10.05 -16.52 -30.15
N ALA A 169 -8.87 -17.13 -30.13
CA ALA A 169 -7.61 -16.42 -30.28
C ALA A 169 -7.55 -15.71 -31.63
#